data_6f3c712e98331b0a696d73fdb1da054a
#
_entry.id   6f3c712e98331b0a696d73fdb1da054a
#
_cell.length_a   1.000
_cell.length_b   1.000
_cell.length_c   1.000
_cell.angle_alpha   90.00
_cell.angle_beta   90.00
_cell.angle_gamma   90.00
#
_symmetry.space_group_name_H-M   'P 1'
#
loop_
_entity.id
_entity.type
_entity.pdbx_description
1 polymer ?
#
loop_
_entity_poly.entity_id
_entity_poly.type
_entity_poly.pdbx_seq_one_letter_code
_entity_poly.pdbx_strand_id
1 'polypeptide(L)'
;MIGEIRDSETAKIAIRSSITGHLVLSTLHTNDTVASITRLKDMGIDLYLISASLVGVISQRLVRKVCPKCSGIKYDCDYCSGKGYLGRTIVYEILQVDDEIRECIRNLDRHKEIREIAIERGKMITFEDSYISISQRALAENI
;
A
#
# COMPACT_ATOMS: atom_id res chain seq x y z
N MET A 1 1.74 13.67 -13.13
CA MET A 1 1.27 13.40 -11.77
C MET A 1 -0.16 13.90 -11.64
N ILE A 2 -1.07 13.10 -11.09
CA ILE A 2 -2.47 13.45 -10.78
C ILE A 2 -2.56 13.39 -9.27
N GLY A 3 -3.02 14.47 -8.62
CA GLY A 3 -3.00 14.55 -7.15
C GLY A 3 -3.79 13.41 -6.50
N GLU A 4 -4.99 13.11 -7.05
CA GLU A 4 -5.90 12.10 -6.49
C GLU A 4 -6.92 11.68 -7.55
N ILE A 5 -7.33 10.41 -7.54
CA ILE A 5 -8.41 9.87 -8.36
C ILE A 5 -9.62 9.62 -7.45
N ARG A 6 -10.68 10.44 -7.63
CA ARG A 6 -11.93 10.31 -6.88
C ARG A 6 -13.11 9.83 -7.71
N ASP A 7 -13.04 10.03 -9.02
CA ASP A 7 -14.15 9.83 -9.95
C ASP A 7 -13.73 9.08 -11.21
N SER A 8 -14.71 8.62 -11.96
CA SER A 8 -14.55 7.83 -13.19
C SER A 8 -13.83 8.61 -14.30
N GLU A 9 -14.03 9.93 -14.40
CA GLU A 9 -13.45 10.74 -15.46
C GLU A 9 -11.93 10.87 -15.26
N THR A 10 -11.52 11.23 -14.05
CA THR A 10 -10.10 11.31 -13.66
C THR A 10 -9.41 9.95 -13.82
N ALA A 11 -10.08 8.86 -13.41
CA ALA A 11 -9.56 7.50 -13.58
C ALA A 11 -9.32 7.16 -15.04
N LYS A 12 -10.27 7.47 -15.94
CA LYS A 12 -10.14 7.23 -17.39
C LYS A 12 -8.97 8.01 -18.00
N ILE A 13 -8.79 9.27 -17.60
CA ILE A 13 -7.68 10.10 -18.07
C ILE A 13 -6.34 9.50 -17.62
N ALA A 14 -6.22 9.12 -16.33
CA ALA A 14 -5.03 8.50 -15.78
C ALA A 14 -4.62 7.23 -16.54
N ILE A 15 -5.58 6.32 -16.71
CA ILE A 15 -5.37 5.04 -17.40
C ILE A 15 -5.00 5.25 -18.88
N ARG A 16 -5.70 6.11 -19.60
CA ARG A 16 -5.37 6.42 -21.02
C ARG A 16 -3.97 7.00 -21.15
N SER A 17 -3.58 7.93 -20.27
CA SER A 17 -2.23 8.51 -20.28
C SER A 17 -1.17 7.44 -20.04
N SER A 18 -1.42 6.50 -19.11
CA SER A 18 -0.50 5.38 -18.85
C SER A 18 -0.34 4.47 -20.07
N ILE A 19 -1.44 4.11 -20.74
CA ILE A 19 -1.42 3.24 -21.93
C ILE A 19 -0.66 3.91 -23.10
N THR A 20 -0.70 5.24 -23.20
CA THR A 20 0.06 5.99 -24.22
C THR A 20 1.53 6.21 -23.85
N GLY A 21 2.05 5.52 -22.83
CA GLY A 21 3.48 5.48 -22.48
C GLY A 21 3.91 6.50 -21.42
N HIS A 22 2.99 7.22 -20.79
CA HIS A 22 3.35 8.14 -19.71
C HIS A 22 3.42 7.41 -18.37
N LEU A 23 4.44 7.70 -17.57
CA LEU A 23 4.44 7.32 -16.16
C LEU A 23 3.44 8.18 -15.39
N VAL A 24 2.36 7.57 -14.92
CA VAL A 24 1.31 8.23 -14.14
C VAL A 24 1.44 7.86 -12.67
N LEU A 25 1.58 8.87 -11.82
CA LEU A 25 1.55 8.73 -10.36
C LEU A 25 0.30 9.43 -9.82
N SER A 26 -0.46 8.72 -8.98
CA SER A 26 -1.67 9.26 -8.36
C SER A 26 -1.95 8.60 -7.02
N THR A 27 -2.91 9.13 -6.27
CA THR A 27 -3.39 8.55 -5.01
C THR A 27 -4.85 8.09 -5.14
N LEU A 28 -5.16 7.04 -4.36
CA LEU A 28 -6.50 6.49 -4.19
C LEU A 28 -6.76 6.30 -2.70
N HIS A 29 -7.99 6.54 -2.25
CA HIS A 29 -8.39 6.23 -0.87
C HIS A 29 -8.87 4.79 -0.78
N THR A 30 -7.96 3.88 -0.42
CA THR A 30 -8.21 2.45 -0.24
C THR A 30 -7.47 1.93 0.99
N ASN A 31 -7.94 0.82 1.54
CA ASN A 31 -7.38 0.26 2.78
C ASN A 31 -6.12 -0.59 2.55
N ASP A 32 -5.97 -1.17 1.37
CA ASP A 32 -4.84 -2.02 0.97
C ASP A 32 -4.61 -1.94 -0.55
N THR A 33 -3.58 -2.64 -1.02
CA THR A 33 -3.16 -2.60 -2.43
C THR A 33 -4.16 -3.27 -3.37
N VAL A 34 -4.75 -4.40 -2.98
CA VAL A 34 -5.73 -5.14 -3.81
C VAL A 34 -7.04 -4.37 -3.91
N ALA A 35 -7.47 -3.72 -2.83
CA ALA A 35 -8.65 -2.86 -2.82
C ALA A 35 -8.57 -1.71 -3.82
N SER A 36 -7.35 -1.26 -4.18
CA SER A 36 -7.16 -0.23 -5.21
C SER A 36 -7.61 -0.70 -6.60
N ILE A 37 -7.38 -1.97 -6.92
CA ILE A 37 -7.82 -2.58 -8.18
C ILE A 37 -9.35 -2.63 -8.23
N THR A 38 -9.98 -3.10 -7.15
CA THR A 38 -11.45 -3.13 -7.02
C THR A 38 -12.03 -1.72 -7.14
N ARG A 39 -11.41 -0.74 -6.49
CA ARG A 39 -11.86 0.65 -6.54
C ARG A 39 -11.84 1.24 -7.95
N LEU A 40 -10.78 0.99 -8.73
CA LEU A 40 -10.71 1.42 -10.13
C LEU A 40 -11.80 0.75 -10.98
N LYS A 41 -12.06 -0.54 -10.75
CA LYS A 41 -13.15 -1.26 -11.41
C LYS A 41 -14.52 -0.64 -11.07
N ASP A 42 -14.76 -0.36 -9.78
CA ASP A 42 -16.03 0.26 -9.31
C ASP A 42 -16.25 1.66 -9.90
N MET A 43 -15.14 2.35 -10.25
CA MET A 43 -15.20 3.61 -11.02
C MET A 43 -15.49 3.40 -12.52
N GLY A 44 -15.76 2.17 -12.96
CA GLY A 44 -16.11 1.84 -14.34
C GLY A 44 -14.90 1.72 -15.27
N ILE A 45 -13.72 1.43 -14.75
CA ILE A 45 -12.56 1.08 -15.57
C ILE A 45 -12.58 -0.42 -15.86
N ASP A 46 -12.41 -0.76 -17.13
CA ASP A 46 -12.33 -2.14 -17.57
C ASP A 46 -11.09 -2.83 -16.97
N LEU A 47 -11.24 -4.08 -16.50
CA LEU A 47 -10.16 -4.86 -15.90
C LEU A 47 -8.98 -5.06 -16.85
N TYR A 48 -9.25 -5.18 -18.15
CA TYR A 48 -8.20 -5.25 -19.16
C TYR A 48 -7.34 -4.00 -19.16
N LEU A 49 -7.95 -2.81 -19.08
CA LEU A 49 -7.24 -1.54 -19.05
C LEU A 49 -6.46 -1.36 -17.73
N ILE A 50 -7.04 -1.76 -16.59
CA ILE A 50 -6.34 -1.75 -15.30
C ILE A 50 -5.10 -2.64 -15.37
N SER A 51 -5.25 -3.88 -15.85
CA SER A 51 -4.14 -4.83 -15.95
C SER A 51 -3.02 -4.35 -16.89
N ALA A 52 -3.37 -3.68 -17.99
CA ALA A 52 -2.42 -3.17 -18.95
C ALA A 52 -1.65 -1.93 -18.46
N SER A 53 -2.27 -1.11 -17.62
CA SER A 53 -1.73 0.19 -17.20
C SER A 53 -1.03 0.14 -15.83
N LEU A 54 -1.47 -0.75 -14.92
CA LEU A 54 -0.98 -0.78 -13.54
C LEU A 54 0.39 -1.45 -13.47
N VAL A 55 1.36 -0.76 -12.87
CA VAL A 55 2.73 -1.26 -12.65
C VAL A 55 2.93 -1.68 -11.19
N GLY A 56 2.29 -0.99 -10.27
CA GLY A 56 2.34 -1.30 -8.86
C GLY A 56 1.44 -0.40 -8.04
N VAL A 57 1.18 -0.83 -6.81
CA VAL A 57 0.38 -0.10 -5.83
C VAL A 57 1.12 -0.08 -4.51
N ILE A 58 1.12 1.08 -3.84
CA ILE A 58 1.66 1.23 -2.50
C ILE A 58 0.53 1.71 -1.60
N SER A 59 0.22 0.93 -0.57
CA SER A 59 -0.66 1.33 0.52
C SER A 59 0.17 1.67 1.75
N GLN A 60 -0.21 2.72 2.49
CA GLN A 60 0.54 3.16 3.66
C GLN A 60 -0.37 3.43 4.85
N ARG A 61 0.17 3.21 6.06
CA ARG A 61 -0.49 3.53 7.32
C ARG A 61 0.48 4.20 8.27
N LEU A 62 0.00 5.18 9.03
CA LEU A 62 0.74 5.78 10.12
C LEU A 62 0.47 5.02 11.42
N VAL A 63 1.53 4.46 12.01
CA VAL A 63 1.48 3.80 13.30
C VAL A 63 2.23 4.61 14.35
N ARG A 64 1.81 4.50 15.62
CA ARG A 64 2.49 5.16 16.73
C ARG A 64 3.82 4.47 17.04
N LYS A 65 4.86 5.24 17.29
CA LYS A 65 6.15 4.73 17.77
C LYS A 65 6.08 4.54 19.28
N VAL A 66 6.56 3.40 19.77
CA VAL A 66 6.73 3.16 21.21
C VAL A 66 7.75 4.16 21.76
N CYS A 67 7.50 4.70 22.93
CA CYS A 67 8.40 5.62 23.58
C CYS A 67 9.74 4.94 23.90
N PRO A 68 10.88 5.47 23.42
CA PRO A 68 12.18 4.83 23.64
C PRO A 68 12.66 4.88 25.11
N LYS A 69 12.11 5.78 25.93
CA LYS A 69 12.47 5.91 27.34
C LYS A 69 11.76 4.93 28.25
N CYS A 70 10.48 4.65 28.02
CA CYS A 70 9.68 3.77 28.88
C CYS A 70 9.23 2.49 28.21
N SER A 71 9.58 2.28 26.93
CA SER A 71 9.20 1.08 26.16
C SER A 71 7.68 0.77 26.20
N GLY A 72 6.86 1.80 26.30
CA GLY A 72 5.41 1.68 26.36
C GLY A 72 4.82 1.35 27.74
N ILE A 73 5.64 1.14 28.78
CA ILE A 73 5.22 0.51 30.05
C ILE A 73 4.98 1.54 31.17
N LYS A 74 5.59 2.72 31.16
CA LYS A 74 5.54 3.69 32.27
C LYS A 74 4.47 4.75 32.08
N TYR A 75 3.53 4.82 33.03
CA TYR A 75 2.47 5.83 33.07
C TYR A 75 2.97 7.23 33.51
N ASP A 76 4.14 7.32 34.17
CA ASP A 76 4.76 8.53 34.73
C ASP A 76 5.99 9.01 33.94
N CYS A 77 6.14 8.58 32.71
CA CYS A 77 7.26 8.94 31.86
C CYS A 77 7.09 10.39 31.34
N ASP A 78 7.93 11.31 31.80
CA ASP A 78 7.94 12.71 31.38
C ASP A 78 8.17 12.89 29.88
N TYR A 79 8.98 11.98 29.26
CA TYR A 79 9.34 12.06 27.86
C TYR A 79 8.16 11.86 26.90
N CYS A 80 7.21 11.00 27.24
CA CYS A 80 5.98 10.77 26.48
C CYS A 80 4.73 11.26 27.21
N SER A 81 4.87 11.96 28.33
CA SER A 81 3.77 12.40 29.19
C SER A 81 2.83 11.26 29.57
N GLY A 82 3.39 10.15 29.98
CA GLY A 82 2.66 8.96 30.41
C GLY A 82 1.94 8.18 29.29
N LYS A 83 2.04 8.62 28.03
CA LYS A 83 1.27 8.01 26.91
C LYS A 83 1.83 6.68 26.42
N GLY A 84 3.08 6.33 26.75
CA GLY A 84 3.78 5.14 26.27
C GLY A 84 4.23 5.22 24.79
N TYR A 85 3.82 6.25 24.06
CA TYR A 85 4.12 6.43 22.64
C TYR A 85 4.61 7.85 22.36
N LEU A 86 5.52 7.98 21.38
CA LEU A 86 6.02 9.29 20.94
C LEU A 86 6.30 9.30 19.44
N GLY A 87 5.58 10.17 18.72
CA GLY A 87 5.66 10.29 17.27
C GLY A 87 4.96 9.15 16.52
N ARG A 88 5.14 9.13 15.20
CA ARG A 88 4.57 8.16 14.27
C ARG A 88 5.62 7.73 13.26
N THR A 89 5.42 6.55 12.71
CA THR A 89 6.18 6.05 11.57
C THR A 89 5.24 5.47 10.53
N ILE A 90 5.73 5.25 9.33
CA ILE A 90 4.96 4.68 8.23
C ILE A 90 5.22 3.17 8.20
N VAL A 91 4.16 2.38 8.13
CA VAL A 91 4.18 1.00 7.62
C VAL A 91 3.51 0.99 6.26
N TYR A 92 3.96 0.13 5.37
CA TYR A 92 3.49 0.10 4.00
C TYR A 92 3.26 -1.33 3.51
N GLU A 93 2.40 -1.44 2.53
CA GLU A 93 2.19 -2.63 1.73
C GLU A 93 2.49 -2.27 0.28
N ILE A 94 3.24 -3.11 -0.43
CA ILE A 94 3.59 -2.89 -1.84
C ILE A 94 3.13 -4.11 -2.63
N LEU A 95 2.39 -3.87 -3.70
CA LEU A 95 2.06 -4.86 -4.73
C LEU A 95 2.76 -4.47 -6.02
N GLN A 96 3.67 -5.32 -6.49
CA GLN A 96 4.26 -5.21 -7.84
C GLN A 96 3.41 -6.01 -8.82
N VAL A 97 3.03 -5.40 -9.93
CA VAL A 97 2.17 -6.03 -10.94
C VAL A 97 3.04 -6.61 -12.05
N ASP A 98 3.26 -7.93 -12.02
CA ASP A 98 3.88 -8.72 -13.09
C ASP A 98 2.80 -9.35 -14.02
N ASP A 99 3.21 -10.16 -14.98
CA ASP A 99 2.31 -10.71 -15.99
C ASP A 99 1.27 -11.66 -15.39
N GLU A 100 1.61 -12.41 -14.34
CA GLU A 100 0.65 -13.30 -13.67
C GLU A 100 -0.35 -12.51 -12.82
N ILE A 101 0.10 -11.49 -12.11
CA ILE A 101 -0.81 -10.58 -11.41
C ILE A 101 -1.73 -9.86 -12.40
N ARG A 102 -1.23 -9.49 -13.59
CA ARG A 102 -2.06 -8.95 -14.68
C ARG A 102 -3.15 -9.91 -15.10
N GLU A 103 -2.81 -11.20 -15.23
CA GLU A 103 -3.79 -12.23 -15.58
C GLU A 103 -4.85 -12.41 -14.49
N CYS A 104 -4.45 -12.38 -13.21
CA CYS A 104 -5.39 -12.41 -12.09
C CYS A 104 -6.31 -11.17 -12.07
N ILE A 105 -5.79 -10.00 -12.43
CA ILE A 105 -6.60 -8.76 -12.53
C ILE A 105 -7.65 -8.88 -13.63
N ARG A 106 -7.32 -9.48 -14.78
CA ARG A 106 -8.27 -9.68 -15.89
C ARG A 106 -9.41 -10.64 -15.54
N ASN A 107 -9.12 -11.62 -14.69
CA ASN A 107 -10.08 -12.64 -14.30
C ASN A 107 -10.70 -12.30 -12.94
N LEU A 108 -11.98 -11.88 -12.95
CA LEU A 108 -12.75 -11.50 -11.76
C LEU A 108 -12.81 -12.58 -10.68
N ASP A 109 -12.88 -13.84 -11.08
CA ASP A 109 -12.97 -14.98 -10.17
C ASP A 109 -11.65 -15.17 -9.39
N ARG A 110 -10.53 -14.71 -9.94
CA ARG A 110 -9.19 -14.79 -9.34
C ARG A 110 -8.78 -13.58 -8.51
N HIS A 111 -9.62 -12.56 -8.37
CA HIS A 111 -9.29 -11.37 -7.58
C HIS A 111 -8.94 -11.68 -6.13
N LYS A 112 -9.57 -12.68 -5.54
CA LYS A 112 -9.28 -13.12 -4.15
C LYS A 112 -7.90 -13.76 -4.04
N GLU A 113 -7.41 -14.34 -5.12
CA GLU A 113 -6.12 -15.02 -5.20
C GLU A 113 -4.95 -14.04 -5.41
N ILE A 114 -5.21 -12.79 -5.86
CA ILE A 114 -4.15 -11.82 -6.18
C ILE A 114 -3.17 -11.67 -5.03
N ARG A 115 -3.67 -11.56 -3.80
CA ARG A 115 -2.84 -11.40 -2.61
C ARG A 115 -1.97 -12.63 -2.35
N GLU A 116 -2.55 -13.82 -2.40
CA GLU A 116 -1.86 -15.09 -2.14
C GLU A 116 -0.78 -15.33 -3.18
N ILE A 117 -1.12 -15.19 -4.45
CA ILE A 117 -0.18 -15.34 -5.57
C ILE A 117 0.96 -14.31 -5.48
N ALA A 118 0.65 -13.06 -5.15
CA ALA A 118 1.66 -12.01 -5.02
C ALA A 118 2.63 -12.27 -3.86
N ILE A 119 2.16 -12.82 -2.75
CA ILE A 119 3.00 -13.22 -1.61
C ILE A 119 3.89 -14.41 -2.00
N GLU A 120 3.32 -15.47 -2.55
CA GLU A 120 4.06 -16.68 -2.97
C GLU A 120 5.18 -16.36 -3.95
N ARG A 121 4.95 -15.42 -4.84
CA ARG A 121 5.92 -15.00 -5.85
C ARG A 121 6.90 -13.92 -5.38
N GLY A 122 6.81 -13.46 -4.14
CA GLY A 122 7.63 -12.36 -3.64
C GLY A 122 7.35 -11.01 -4.34
N LYS A 123 6.14 -10.82 -4.86
CA LYS A 123 5.67 -9.59 -5.52
C LYS A 123 4.86 -8.69 -4.60
N MET A 124 4.69 -9.12 -3.34
CA MET A 124 4.04 -8.33 -2.30
C MET A 124 4.96 -8.20 -1.09
N ILE A 125 5.08 -6.98 -0.59
CA ILE A 125 5.54 -6.69 0.76
C ILE A 125 4.29 -6.39 1.57
N THR A 126 4.03 -7.16 2.63
CA THR A 126 2.85 -6.96 3.46
C THR A 126 3.08 -5.89 4.53
N PHE A 127 2.01 -5.39 5.14
CA PHE A 127 2.13 -4.49 6.30
C PHE A 127 2.91 -5.14 7.46
N GLU A 128 2.80 -6.46 7.63
CA GLU A 128 3.53 -7.21 8.66
C GLU A 128 5.03 -7.23 8.37
N ASP A 129 5.44 -7.51 7.13
CA ASP A 129 6.85 -7.47 6.71
C ASP A 129 7.46 -6.09 6.95
N SER A 130 6.73 -5.05 6.57
CA SER A 130 7.14 -3.66 6.78
C SER A 130 7.27 -3.34 8.28
N TYR A 131 6.34 -3.79 9.11
CA TYR A 131 6.37 -3.58 10.55
C TYR A 131 7.57 -4.29 11.19
N ILE A 132 7.85 -5.55 10.82
CA ILE A 132 8.99 -6.32 11.29
C ILE A 132 10.31 -5.63 10.92
N SER A 133 10.45 -5.21 9.67
CA SER A 133 11.64 -4.49 9.18
C SER A 133 11.91 -3.20 9.96
N ILE A 134 10.87 -2.40 10.25
CA ILE A 134 10.98 -1.17 11.02
C ILE A 134 11.35 -1.46 12.48
N SER A 135 10.76 -2.50 13.07
CA SER A 135 11.04 -2.91 14.45
C SER A 135 12.48 -3.38 14.61
N GLN A 136 13.00 -4.14 13.66
CA GLN A 136 14.39 -4.62 13.66
C GLN A 136 15.40 -3.46 13.52
N ARG A 137 15.13 -2.48 12.64
CA ARG A 137 15.98 -1.28 12.51
C ARG A 137 15.99 -0.45 13.79
N ALA A 138 14.85 -0.26 14.44
CA ALA A 138 14.75 0.48 15.69
C ALA A 138 15.53 -0.19 16.84
N LEU A 139 15.66 -1.52 16.84
CA LEU A 139 16.49 -2.27 17.78
C LEU A 139 17.98 -2.11 17.46
N ALA A 140 18.36 -2.08 16.18
CA ALA A 140 19.76 -1.93 15.76
C ALA A 140 20.32 -0.51 16.00
N GLU A 141 19.49 0.53 15.96
CA GLU A 141 19.88 1.92 16.24
C GLU A 141 20.05 2.22 17.74
N ASN A 142 19.67 1.29 18.63
CA ASN A 142 19.79 1.42 20.09
C ASN A 142 20.95 0.61 20.69
N ILE A 143 21.86 0.05 19.88
CA ILE A 143 23.12 -0.60 20.24
C ILE A 143 24.28 0.34 19.90
#